data_c12032537832613b5e8ed8f706888822
#
_entry.id   c12032537832613b5e8ed8f706888822
#
_cell.length_a   1.000
_cell.length_b   1.000
_cell.length_c   1.000
_cell.angle_alpha   90.00
_cell.angle_beta   90.00
_cell.angle_gamma   90.00
#
_symmetry.space_group_name_H-M   'P 1'
#
loop_
_entity.id
_entity.type
_entity.pdbx_description
1 polymer ?
#
loop_
_entity_poly.entity_id
_entity_poly.type
_entity_poly.pdbx_seq_one_letter_code
_entity_poly.pdbx_strand_id
1 'polypeptide(L)'
;MFRSIRSWSAIALFALMLAACGGDKKGDEESSGETQAACTRSALGAAPDLPKGWPDLSEVTYTLQTEQGPTTVVEGYFDGSLETAHDDFKRELEAAGFTILFDEIEEDDSEVSWKGKGRSGQVALREECGSDDKIFVHVTNRPA
;
A
#
# COMPACT_ATOMS: atom_id res chain seq x y z
N MET A 1 -69.85 -9.08 -48.78
CA MET A 1 -69.43 -7.71 -49.12
C MET A 1 -68.25 -7.33 -48.29
N PHE A 2 -67.07 -7.29 -48.89
CA PHE A 2 -66.01 -6.32 -48.85
C PHE A 2 -65.82 -5.54 -47.52
N ARG A 3 -64.57 -5.47 -46.88
CA ARG A 3 -63.26 -4.95 -47.30
C ARG A 3 -62.24 -5.32 -46.21
N SER A 4 -61.21 -6.03 -46.45
CA SER A 4 -59.83 -5.67 -46.67
C SER A 4 -59.40 -4.29 -46.12
N ILE A 5 -58.43 -4.26 -45.19
CA ILE A 5 -57.38 -3.26 -45.03
C ILE A 5 -56.31 -3.87 -44.13
N ARG A 6 -55.23 -4.34 -44.72
CA ARG A 6 -53.80 -3.94 -44.76
C ARG A 6 -53.15 -3.68 -43.37
N SER A 7 -52.42 -4.68 -42.98
CA SER A 7 -51.01 -4.69 -42.61
C SER A 7 -50.29 -3.34 -42.63
N TRP A 8 -49.75 -2.95 -41.51
CA TRP A 8 -48.51 -2.18 -41.44
C TRP A 8 -47.66 -2.69 -40.30
N SER A 9 -46.61 -3.39 -40.69
CA SER A 9 -45.49 -3.80 -39.84
C SER A 9 -44.70 -2.55 -39.45
N ALA A 10 -44.64 -2.27 -38.20
CA ALA A 10 -43.64 -1.36 -37.64
C ALA A 10 -42.50 -2.19 -37.02
N ILE A 11 -41.42 -2.27 -37.76
CA ILE A 11 -40.16 -2.83 -37.35
C ILE A 11 -39.57 -1.81 -36.36
N ALA A 12 -39.63 -2.12 -35.09
CA ALA A 12 -38.87 -1.38 -34.07
C ALA A 12 -37.42 -1.91 -34.06
N LEU A 13 -36.51 -1.14 -34.63
CA LEU A 13 -35.08 -1.34 -34.47
C LEU A 13 -34.72 -1.09 -33.01
N PHE A 14 -34.45 -2.17 -32.30
CA PHE A 14 -33.81 -2.12 -30.97
C PHE A 14 -32.32 -1.87 -31.24
N ALA A 15 -31.91 -0.62 -31.08
CA ALA A 15 -30.49 -0.28 -31.00
C ALA A 15 -29.94 -0.78 -29.69
N LEU A 16 -29.16 -1.88 -29.71
CA LEU A 16 -28.33 -2.30 -28.59
C LEU A 16 -27.26 -1.23 -28.40
N MET A 17 -27.43 -0.38 -27.41
CA MET A 17 -26.34 0.39 -26.88
C MET A 17 -25.47 -0.57 -26.02
N LEU A 18 -24.35 -1.01 -26.58
CA LEU A 18 -23.23 -1.55 -25.84
C LEU A 18 -22.70 -0.41 -24.95
N ALA A 19 -23.12 -0.38 -23.70
CA ALA A 19 -22.43 0.37 -22.67
C ALA A 19 -21.07 -0.30 -22.50
N ALA A 20 -20.05 0.27 -23.11
CA ALA A 20 -18.67 -0.01 -22.77
C ALA A 20 -18.49 0.39 -21.31
N CYS A 21 -18.39 -0.58 -20.40
CA CYS A 21 -17.82 -0.38 -19.08
C CYS A 21 -16.35 0.03 -19.29
N GLY A 22 -16.12 1.33 -19.40
CA GLY A 22 -14.81 1.91 -19.20
C GLY A 22 -14.46 1.70 -17.74
N GLY A 23 -13.57 0.74 -17.46
CA GLY A 23 -12.98 0.58 -16.15
C GLY A 23 -12.17 1.84 -15.85
N ASP A 24 -12.65 2.63 -14.91
CA ASP A 24 -11.89 3.73 -14.33
C ASP A 24 -10.68 3.16 -13.59
N LYS A 25 -9.53 3.20 -14.26
CA LYS A 25 -8.20 3.02 -13.65
C LYS A 25 -7.82 4.29 -12.88
N LYS A 26 -8.61 4.68 -11.90
CA LYS A 26 -8.34 5.87 -11.08
C LYS A 26 -7.73 5.53 -9.72
N GLY A 27 -7.49 4.25 -9.41
CA GLY A 27 -6.92 3.81 -8.15
C GLY A 27 -5.39 3.81 -8.10
N ASP A 28 -4.74 3.58 -9.23
CA ASP A 28 -3.29 3.33 -9.24
C ASP A 28 -2.44 4.61 -9.27
N GLU A 29 -2.96 5.72 -9.81
CA GLU A 29 -2.20 6.98 -9.91
C GLU A 29 -2.15 7.78 -8.59
N GLU A 30 -3.17 7.72 -7.76
CA GLU A 30 -3.17 8.38 -6.44
C GLU A 30 -2.22 7.69 -5.46
N SER A 31 -2.17 6.36 -5.44
CA SER A 31 -1.28 5.58 -4.59
C SER A 31 0.20 5.84 -4.92
N SER A 32 0.57 5.86 -6.19
CA SER A 32 1.95 6.12 -6.62
C SER A 32 2.42 7.53 -6.25
N GLY A 33 1.53 8.54 -6.28
CA GLY A 33 1.86 9.91 -5.92
C GLY A 33 2.13 10.09 -4.42
N GLU A 34 1.38 9.42 -3.56
CA GLU A 34 1.58 9.45 -2.11
C GLU A 34 2.87 8.73 -1.71
N THR A 35 3.14 7.58 -2.29
CA THR A 35 4.36 6.80 -2.08
C THR A 35 5.62 7.61 -2.45
N GLN A 36 5.66 8.21 -3.64
CA GLN A 36 6.77 9.07 -4.06
C GLN A 36 6.93 10.29 -3.16
N ALA A 37 5.82 10.86 -2.66
CA ALA A 37 5.87 11.97 -1.73
C ALA A 37 6.53 11.55 -0.39
N ALA A 38 6.26 10.36 0.12
CA ALA A 38 6.92 9.85 1.32
C ALA A 38 8.44 9.71 1.14
N CYS A 39 8.89 9.29 -0.05
CA CYS A 39 10.31 9.13 -0.38
C CYS A 39 11.09 10.45 -0.52
N THR A 40 10.42 11.57 -0.66
CA THR A 40 11.05 12.89 -0.91
C THR A 40 10.84 13.90 0.20
N ARG A 41 9.97 13.62 1.17
CA ARG A 41 9.71 14.51 2.31
C ARG A 41 10.88 14.51 3.30
N SER A 42 10.99 15.59 4.05
CA SER A 42 11.91 15.66 5.19
C SER A 42 11.46 14.71 6.30
N ALA A 43 12.42 14.24 7.08
CA ALA A 43 12.16 13.43 8.26
C ALA A 43 11.11 14.05 9.18
N LEU A 44 10.35 13.22 9.89
CA LEU A 44 9.45 13.67 10.96
C LEU A 44 10.22 14.47 11.99
N GLY A 45 9.62 15.55 12.49
CA GLY A 45 10.20 16.40 13.53
C GLY A 45 10.20 15.76 14.93
N ALA A 46 9.60 14.59 15.08
CA ALA A 46 9.54 13.81 16.32
C ALA A 46 9.58 12.31 15.99
N ALA A 47 9.92 11.50 17.00
CA ALA A 47 9.88 10.04 16.87
C ALA A 47 8.45 9.58 16.48
N PRO A 48 8.33 8.63 15.54
CA PRO A 48 7.03 8.09 15.15
C PRO A 48 6.38 7.31 16.28
N ASP A 49 5.04 7.25 16.29
CA ASP A 49 4.27 6.43 17.26
C ASP A 49 4.32 4.94 16.87
N LEU A 50 5.46 4.34 17.14
CA LEU A 50 5.73 2.91 16.98
C LEU A 50 5.86 2.26 18.37
N PRO A 51 5.75 0.93 18.48
CA PRO A 51 5.82 0.24 19.76
C PRO A 51 7.12 0.54 20.52
N LYS A 52 7.04 0.58 21.85
CA LYS A 52 8.23 0.77 22.68
C LYS A 52 9.29 -0.29 22.37
N GLY A 53 10.50 0.17 22.08
CA GLY A 53 11.60 -0.71 21.70
C GLY A 53 11.56 -1.10 20.20
N TRP A 54 10.83 -0.36 19.39
CA TRP A 54 10.95 -0.46 17.94
C TRP A 54 12.40 -0.23 17.51
N PRO A 55 12.95 -1.05 16.61
CA PRO A 55 14.34 -0.91 16.21
C PRO A 55 14.61 0.43 15.52
N ASP A 56 15.74 1.03 15.86
CA ASP A 56 16.24 2.25 15.20
C ASP A 56 17.23 1.83 14.10
N LEU A 57 16.70 1.76 12.87
CA LEU A 57 17.48 1.46 11.68
C LEU A 57 18.01 2.77 11.10
N SER A 58 19.33 2.93 11.04
CA SER A 58 19.99 4.16 10.57
C SER A 58 19.66 4.51 9.11
N GLU A 59 19.34 3.50 8.31
CA GLU A 59 18.98 3.60 6.89
C GLU A 59 17.54 4.03 6.68
N VAL A 60 16.69 4.00 7.74
CA VAL A 60 15.28 4.37 7.66
C VAL A 60 15.06 5.82 8.01
N THR A 61 14.38 6.53 7.13
CA THR A 61 13.87 7.88 7.38
C THR A 61 12.35 7.87 7.35
N TYR A 62 11.71 8.07 8.50
CA TYR A 62 10.25 8.23 8.57
C TYR A 62 9.87 9.68 8.25
N THR A 63 8.88 9.86 7.37
CA THR A 63 8.52 11.18 6.79
C THR A 63 7.05 11.53 6.95
N LEU A 64 6.19 10.55 7.21
CA LEU A 64 4.76 10.76 7.38
C LEU A 64 4.22 9.84 8.47
N GLN A 65 3.26 10.33 9.23
CA GLN A 65 2.45 9.54 10.15
C GLN A 65 0.98 9.93 10.02
N THR A 66 0.11 8.95 9.95
CA THR A 66 -1.35 9.12 9.92
C THR A 66 -2.03 8.15 10.86
N GLU A 67 -3.24 8.50 11.30
CA GLU A 67 -4.09 7.64 12.13
C GLU A 67 -5.30 7.17 11.32
N GLN A 68 -5.51 5.85 11.31
CA GLN A 68 -6.66 5.22 10.67
C GLN A 68 -7.43 4.37 11.70
N GLY A 69 -8.33 5.02 12.44
CA GLY A 69 -8.99 4.41 13.57
C GLY A 69 -7.98 4.05 14.67
N PRO A 70 -7.90 2.79 15.11
CA PRO A 70 -6.94 2.36 16.12
C PRO A 70 -5.54 2.06 15.55
N THR A 71 -5.35 2.22 14.25
CA THR A 71 -4.09 1.90 13.56
C THR A 71 -3.31 3.18 13.29
N THR A 72 -2.08 3.24 13.75
CA THR A 72 -1.08 4.22 13.31
C THR A 72 -0.41 3.68 12.05
N VAL A 73 -0.31 4.51 11.04
CA VAL A 73 0.45 4.25 9.81
C VAL A 73 1.64 5.20 9.78
N VAL A 74 2.83 4.64 9.63
CA VAL A 74 4.07 5.41 9.51
C VAL A 74 4.72 5.08 8.18
N GLU A 75 5.06 6.12 7.43
CA GLU A 75 5.66 5.97 6.11
C GLU A 75 7.01 6.69 6.04
N GLY A 76 7.84 6.24 5.12
CA GLY A 76 9.15 6.80 4.89
C GLY A 76 9.90 6.05 3.80
N TYR A 77 11.20 6.04 3.91
CA TYR A 77 12.06 5.29 2.99
C TYR A 77 13.25 4.67 3.71
N PHE A 78 13.78 3.63 3.11
CA PHE A 78 15.02 2.97 3.47
C PHE A 78 16.05 3.24 2.38
N ASP A 79 17.25 3.70 2.75
CA ASP A 79 18.36 3.89 1.84
C ASP A 79 19.10 2.54 1.64
N GLY A 80 18.85 1.88 0.51
CA GLY A 80 19.42 0.57 0.18
C GLY A 80 18.52 -0.24 -0.77
N SER A 81 18.81 -1.53 -0.92
CA SER A 81 18.00 -2.45 -1.74
C SER A 81 16.82 -3.06 -0.96
N LEU A 82 15.84 -3.57 -1.69
CA LEU A 82 14.67 -4.25 -1.13
C LEU A 82 15.07 -5.44 -0.25
N GLU A 83 16.01 -6.27 -0.71
CA GLU A 83 16.51 -7.43 0.03
C GLU A 83 17.20 -7.02 1.34
N THR A 84 18.04 -5.98 1.30
CA THR A 84 18.70 -5.45 2.51
C THR A 84 17.67 -4.90 3.49
N ALA A 85 16.70 -4.13 3.03
CA ALA A 85 15.64 -3.58 3.87
C ALA A 85 14.82 -4.69 4.54
N HIS A 86 14.43 -5.72 3.78
CA HIS A 86 13.71 -6.88 4.31
C HIS A 86 14.49 -7.58 5.43
N ASP A 87 15.74 -7.95 5.15
CA ASP A 87 16.58 -8.69 6.09
C ASP A 87 16.86 -7.89 7.35
N ASP A 88 17.10 -6.59 7.22
CA ASP A 88 17.36 -5.70 8.35
C ASP A 88 16.12 -5.53 9.23
N PHE A 89 14.95 -5.23 8.65
CA PHE A 89 13.72 -5.14 9.43
C PHE A 89 13.40 -6.44 10.16
N LYS A 90 13.49 -7.58 9.49
CA LYS A 90 13.23 -8.88 10.11
C LYS A 90 14.18 -9.14 11.27
N ARG A 91 15.49 -9.03 11.04
CA ARG A 91 16.53 -9.27 12.02
C ARG A 91 16.38 -8.35 13.25
N GLU A 92 16.21 -7.05 13.01
CA GLU A 92 16.17 -6.07 14.10
C GLU A 92 14.85 -6.14 14.89
N LEU A 93 13.73 -6.48 14.27
CA LEU A 93 12.47 -6.75 14.96
C LEU A 93 12.59 -7.97 15.87
N GLU A 94 13.18 -9.07 15.40
CA GLU A 94 13.45 -10.25 16.23
C GLU A 94 14.39 -9.93 17.39
N ALA A 95 15.47 -9.19 17.13
CA ALA A 95 16.43 -8.77 18.17
C ALA A 95 15.79 -7.84 19.22
N ALA A 96 14.82 -7.01 18.82
CA ALA A 96 14.05 -6.15 19.71
C ALA A 96 12.95 -6.90 20.49
N GLY A 97 12.78 -8.20 20.26
CA GLY A 97 11.84 -9.07 20.96
C GLY A 97 10.42 -9.06 20.39
N PHE A 98 10.27 -8.67 19.14
CA PHE A 98 9.04 -8.90 18.38
C PHE A 98 9.03 -10.30 17.78
N THR A 99 7.85 -10.87 17.61
CA THR A 99 7.66 -12.16 16.93
C THR A 99 7.28 -11.89 15.48
N ILE A 100 8.03 -12.43 14.54
CA ILE A 100 7.65 -12.42 13.12
C ILE A 100 6.59 -13.49 12.92
N LEU A 101 5.45 -13.08 12.37
CA LEU A 101 4.31 -13.96 12.08
C LEU A 101 4.36 -14.50 10.67
N PHE A 102 4.84 -13.69 9.75
CA PHE A 102 4.94 -13.96 8.34
C PHE A 102 6.01 -13.03 7.75
N ASP A 103 6.77 -13.53 6.78
CA ASP A 103 7.66 -12.74 5.97
C ASP A 103 7.72 -13.30 4.55
N GLU A 104 7.74 -12.41 3.59
CA GLU A 104 7.79 -12.72 2.16
C GLU A 104 8.56 -11.63 1.42
N ILE A 105 9.29 -12.01 0.41
CA ILE A 105 9.96 -11.10 -0.51
C ILE A 105 9.65 -11.53 -1.95
N GLU A 106 9.19 -10.59 -2.75
CA GLU A 106 8.93 -10.75 -4.18
C GLU A 106 9.89 -9.85 -4.99
N GLU A 107 9.68 -9.74 -6.29
CA GLU A 107 10.58 -8.99 -7.17
C GLU A 107 10.64 -7.49 -6.83
N ASP A 108 9.47 -6.88 -6.57
CA ASP A 108 9.32 -5.42 -6.40
C ASP A 108 8.83 -5.02 -5.00
N ASP A 109 8.45 -5.99 -4.17
CA ASP A 109 7.91 -5.74 -2.84
C ASP A 109 8.30 -6.81 -1.81
N SER A 110 8.08 -6.47 -0.55
CA SER A 110 8.31 -7.37 0.57
C SER A 110 7.40 -7.02 1.74
N GLU A 111 7.06 -8.04 2.52
CA GLU A 111 6.25 -7.91 3.72
C GLU A 111 6.89 -8.61 4.91
N VAL A 112 6.86 -7.96 6.07
CA VAL A 112 7.24 -8.54 7.36
C VAL A 112 6.12 -8.25 8.35
N SER A 113 5.30 -9.25 8.66
CA SER A 113 4.24 -9.15 9.65
C SER A 113 4.76 -9.50 11.04
N TRP A 114 4.43 -8.69 12.02
CA TRP A 114 4.99 -8.76 13.37
C TRP A 114 3.95 -8.60 14.47
N LYS A 115 4.28 -9.10 15.68
CA LYS A 115 3.58 -8.78 16.91
C LYS A 115 4.54 -8.70 18.09
N GLY A 116 4.19 -7.90 19.08
CA GLY A 116 4.94 -7.77 20.32
C GLY A 116 4.50 -6.56 21.13
N LYS A 117 4.79 -6.53 22.41
CA LYS A 117 4.51 -5.39 23.29
C LYS A 117 3.02 -4.97 23.31
N GLY A 118 2.08 -5.91 23.11
CA GLY A 118 0.65 -5.64 23.03
C GLY A 118 0.19 -5.00 21.70
N ARG A 119 1.05 -5.00 20.71
CA ARG A 119 0.83 -4.42 19.37
C ARG A 119 1.10 -5.45 18.28
N SER A 120 0.55 -5.21 17.12
CA SER A 120 0.78 -5.99 15.90
C SER A 120 0.73 -5.10 14.68
N GLY A 121 1.31 -5.56 13.59
CA GLY A 121 1.31 -4.81 12.35
C GLY A 121 2.14 -5.49 11.26
N GLN A 122 2.51 -4.68 10.30
CA GLN A 122 3.25 -5.10 9.13
C GLN A 122 4.22 -4.01 8.72
N VAL A 123 5.38 -4.41 8.24
CA VAL A 123 6.28 -3.58 7.45
C VAL A 123 6.10 -4.01 6.01
N ALA A 124 5.60 -3.14 5.15
CA ALA A 124 5.59 -3.33 3.70
C ALA A 124 6.68 -2.46 3.08
N LEU A 125 7.46 -3.06 2.20
CA LEU A 125 8.60 -2.46 1.52
C LEU A 125 8.36 -2.53 0.02
N ARG A 126 8.62 -1.43 -0.73
CA ARG A 126 8.33 -1.40 -2.18
C ARG A 126 9.36 -0.57 -2.94
N GLU A 127 9.70 -1.03 -4.14
CA GLU A 127 10.56 -0.31 -5.09
C GLU A 127 9.81 0.82 -5.82
N GLU A 128 9.16 1.70 -5.07
CA GLU A 128 8.27 2.75 -5.63
C GLU A 128 8.82 4.17 -5.43
N CYS A 129 10.04 4.34 -4.89
CA CYS A 129 10.65 5.65 -4.69
C CYS A 129 11.23 6.29 -5.96
N GLY A 130 11.24 5.59 -7.10
CA GLY A 130 11.78 6.08 -8.37
C GLY A 130 13.31 6.06 -8.47
N SER A 131 13.99 5.35 -7.57
CA SER A 131 15.43 5.05 -7.64
C SER A 131 15.68 3.67 -7.03
N ASP A 132 16.67 2.94 -7.58
CA ASP A 132 16.99 1.56 -7.19
C ASP A 132 17.65 1.44 -5.81
N ASP A 133 18.07 2.56 -5.24
CA ASP A 133 18.75 2.66 -3.94
C ASP A 133 17.86 3.21 -2.81
N LYS A 134 16.57 3.35 -3.08
CA LYS A 134 15.63 3.88 -2.09
C LYS A 134 14.31 3.11 -2.13
N ILE A 135 14.00 2.47 -1.03
CA ILE A 135 12.81 1.63 -0.86
C ILE A 135 11.75 2.38 -0.05
N PHE A 136 10.51 2.41 -0.53
CA PHE A 136 9.38 2.91 0.24
C PHE A 136 9.11 1.99 1.43
N VAL A 137 8.92 2.59 2.59
CA VAL A 137 8.62 1.90 3.86
C VAL A 137 7.24 2.32 4.34
N HIS A 138 6.38 1.33 4.59
CA HIS A 138 5.05 1.52 5.15
C HIS A 138 4.88 0.61 6.36
N VAL A 139 4.75 1.18 7.53
CA VAL A 139 4.60 0.45 8.79
C VAL A 139 3.20 0.67 9.34
N THR A 140 2.48 -0.41 9.59
CA THR A 140 1.22 -0.36 10.36
C THR A 140 1.47 -0.79 11.79
N ASN A 141 0.81 -0.13 12.75
CA ASN A 141 0.91 -0.39 14.18
C ASN A 141 -0.49 -0.28 14.80
N ARG A 142 -1.02 -1.40 15.30
CA ARG A 142 -2.37 -1.47 15.91
C ARG A 142 -2.35 -2.28 17.19
N PRO A 143 -3.36 -2.14 18.08
CA PRO A 143 -3.53 -3.06 19.21
C PRO A 143 -3.58 -4.52 18.74
N ALA A 144 -2.91 -5.43 19.47
CA ALA A 144 -2.87 -6.87 19.17
C ALA A 144 -4.15 -7.58 19.61
#